data_f4581c3591fca141659b1d71489390ef
#
_entry.id   f4581c3591fca141659b1d71489390ef
#
_cell.length_a   1.000
_cell.length_b   1.000
_cell.length_c   1.000
_cell.angle_alpha   90.00
_cell.angle_beta   90.00
_cell.angle_gamma   90.00
#
_symmetry.space_group_name_H-M   'P 1'
#
loop_
_entity.id
_entity.type
_entity.pdbx_description
1 polymer ?
#
loop_
_entity_poly.entity_id
_entity_poly.type
_entity_poly.pdbx_seq_one_letter_code
_entity_poly.pdbx_strand_id
1 'polypeptide(L)'
;MHFHLPKPVHGWREFLGEVGIIVVAVLIALSAEQAVERIHWHHATEQAMEGMEKDAGTEHWAILSRYEQEQCIQRRLADLGALFARHDASEQVGRLNPIGRPFYNTGSSPSWDVAVADGSVSHLDFSDRSRFAKAFGVYQLYERQMWEEKRAWQQLQMLNHTATLTPSDWSQARQAFDLASDFDASFRITLPQYLESFAVFPIPAERQASSPSAFQVALCRPMVDRTATGSSHLSLNLENR
;
A
#
# COMPACT_ATOMS: atom_id res chain seq x y z
N MET A 1 -10.46 40.44 -60.52
CA MET A 1 -11.11 39.89 -59.29
C MET A 1 -12.44 40.55 -59.18
N HIS A 2 -13.55 39.83 -59.48
CA HIS A 2 -14.90 40.36 -59.27
C HIS A 2 -15.31 40.11 -57.84
N PHE A 3 -15.39 41.17 -57.05
CA PHE A 3 -16.01 41.17 -55.72
C PHE A 3 -17.53 41.09 -55.92
N HIS A 4 -18.15 39.95 -55.67
CA HIS A 4 -19.57 39.86 -55.51
C HIS A 4 -19.92 40.45 -54.16
N LEU A 5 -20.43 41.66 -54.12
CA LEU A 5 -21.08 42.23 -52.93
C LEU A 5 -22.34 41.41 -52.63
N PRO A 6 -22.56 40.98 -51.41
CA PRO A 6 -23.79 40.28 -51.01
C PRO A 6 -24.97 41.20 -51.24
N LYS A 7 -26.06 40.64 -51.84
CA LYS A 7 -27.30 41.37 -52.06
C LYS A 7 -27.84 41.88 -50.72
N PRO A 8 -28.33 43.15 -50.67
CA PRO A 8 -28.93 43.69 -49.45
C PRO A 8 -30.15 42.85 -49.06
N VAL A 9 -30.27 42.49 -47.80
CA VAL A 9 -31.37 41.74 -47.19
C VAL A 9 -32.69 42.48 -47.43
N HIS A 10 -33.66 41.89 -48.11
CA HIS A 10 -34.88 42.52 -48.59
C HIS A 10 -36.05 42.46 -47.61
N GLY A 11 -35.83 42.31 -46.32
CA GLY A 11 -36.85 42.42 -45.29
C GLY A 11 -36.42 41.76 -43.98
N TRP A 12 -36.94 42.27 -42.85
CA TRP A 12 -36.70 41.77 -41.53
C TRP A 12 -37.05 40.27 -41.38
N ARG A 13 -38.05 39.80 -42.10
CA ARG A 13 -38.47 38.36 -42.07
C ARG A 13 -37.44 37.44 -42.74
N GLU A 14 -36.82 37.89 -43.85
CA GLU A 14 -35.80 37.15 -44.56
C GLU A 14 -34.51 37.06 -43.76
N PHE A 15 -34.10 38.17 -43.15
CA PHE A 15 -32.99 38.23 -42.19
C PHE A 15 -33.17 37.31 -41.00
N LEU A 16 -34.36 37.30 -40.39
CA LEU A 16 -34.67 36.38 -39.27
C LEU A 16 -34.65 34.90 -39.71
N GLY A 17 -35.05 34.60 -40.95
CA GLY A 17 -34.96 33.24 -41.52
C GLY A 17 -33.51 32.78 -41.67
N GLU A 18 -32.64 33.63 -42.24
CA GLU A 18 -31.21 33.33 -42.39
C GLU A 18 -30.51 33.17 -41.06
N VAL A 19 -30.73 34.07 -40.11
CA VAL A 19 -30.19 33.96 -38.74
C VAL A 19 -30.72 32.72 -38.04
N GLY A 20 -32.01 32.38 -38.19
CA GLY A 20 -32.60 31.19 -37.61
C GLY A 20 -31.96 29.89 -38.11
N ILE A 21 -31.67 29.80 -39.41
CA ILE A 21 -30.99 28.61 -39.98
C ILE A 21 -29.58 28.49 -39.41
N ILE A 22 -28.81 29.58 -39.28
CA ILE A 22 -27.47 29.57 -38.72
C ILE A 22 -27.49 29.13 -37.25
N VAL A 23 -28.45 29.69 -36.46
CA VAL A 23 -28.57 29.31 -35.05
C VAL A 23 -28.91 27.83 -34.90
N VAL A 24 -29.84 27.32 -35.68
CA VAL A 24 -30.20 25.88 -35.63
C VAL A 24 -29.00 25.00 -36.04
N ALA A 25 -28.28 25.38 -37.09
CA ALA A 25 -27.07 24.62 -37.51
C ALA A 25 -25.99 24.57 -36.40
N VAL A 26 -25.74 25.72 -35.73
CA VAL A 26 -24.81 25.79 -34.60
C VAL A 26 -25.29 24.95 -33.41
N LEU A 27 -26.58 25.00 -33.06
CA LEU A 27 -27.13 24.20 -31.98
C LEU A 27 -27.02 22.68 -32.26
N ILE A 28 -27.25 22.26 -33.50
CA ILE A 28 -27.08 20.86 -33.91
C ILE A 28 -25.62 20.45 -33.77
N ALA A 29 -24.69 21.27 -34.25
CA ALA A 29 -23.25 20.99 -34.16
C ALA A 29 -22.78 20.86 -32.70
N LEU A 30 -23.12 21.81 -31.85
CA LEU A 30 -22.81 21.78 -30.40
C LEU A 30 -23.44 20.60 -29.68
N SER A 31 -24.72 20.23 -30.05
CA SER A 31 -25.36 19.07 -29.46
C SER A 31 -24.69 17.75 -29.86
N ALA A 32 -24.22 17.63 -31.09
CA ALA A 32 -23.47 16.46 -31.55
C ALA A 32 -22.10 16.36 -30.84
N GLU A 33 -21.39 17.48 -30.70
CA GLU A 33 -20.10 17.54 -29.98
C GLU A 33 -20.29 17.10 -28.51
N GLN A 34 -21.30 17.64 -27.81
CA GLN A 34 -21.60 17.26 -26.42
C GLN A 34 -21.97 15.78 -26.28
N ALA A 35 -22.66 15.20 -27.28
CA ALA A 35 -22.99 13.78 -27.26
C ALA A 35 -21.73 12.90 -27.40
N VAL A 36 -20.82 13.25 -28.29
CA VAL A 36 -19.55 12.54 -28.46
C VAL A 36 -18.68 12.65 -27.21
N GLU A 37 -18.58 13.85 -26.63
CA GLU A 37 -17.83 14.08 -25.41
C GLU A 37 -18.37 13.28 -24.24
N ARG A 38 -19.70 13.22 -24.08
CA ARG A 38 -20.34 12.41 -23.01
C ARG A 38 -20.05 10.92 -23.15
N ILE A 39 -20.07 10.38 -24.37
CA ILE A 39 -19.73 8.99 -24.64
C ILE A 39 -18.25 8.73 -24.31
N HIS A 40 -17.39 9.63 -24.71
CA HIS A 40 -15.95 9.53 -24.42
C HIS A 40 -15.69 9.47 -22.91
N TRP A 41 -16.23 10.40 -22.13
CA TRP A 41 -16.04 10.43 -20.69
C TRP A 41 -16.69 9.24 -19.97
N HIS A 42 -17.81 8.74 -20.47
CA HIS A 42 -18.41 7.52 -19.91
C HIS A 42 -17.46 6.33 -20.00
N HIS A 43 -16.87 6.07 -21.15
CA HIS A 43 -15.89 4.98 -21.29
C HIS A 43 -14.61 5.22 -20.51
N ALA A 44 -14.10 6.44 -20.51
CA ALA A 44 -12.90 6.79 -19.75
C ALA A 44 -13.07 6.57 -18.24
N THR A 45 -14.21 6.99 -17.69
CA THR A 45 -14.52 6.81 -16.25
C THR A 45 -14.75 5.33 -15.90
N GLU A 46 -15.38 4.55 -16.76
CA GLU A 46 -15.58 3.10 -16.55
C GLU A 46 -14.22 2.38 -16.44
N GLN A 47 -13.31 2.63 -17.39
CA GLN A 47 -11.96 2.04 -17.39
C GLN A 47 -11.14 2.49 -16.18
N ALA A 48 -11.22 3.77 -15.81
CA ALA A 48 -10.56 4.31 -14.64
C ALA A 48 -11.06 3.65 -13.35
N MET A 49 -12.38 3.49 -13.20
CA MET A 49 -12.98 2.84 -12.02
C MET A 49 -12.54 1.39 -11.88
N GLU A 50 -12.58 0.61 -12.97
CA GLU A 50 -12.13 -0.80 -12.96
C GLU A 50 -10.66 -0.92 -12.53
N GLY A 51 -9.79 -0.07 -13.09
CA GLY A 51 -8.38 -0.03 -12.72
C GLY A 51 -8.17 0.35 -11.25
N MET A 52 -8.85 1.40 -10.79
CA MET A 52 -8.74 1.88 -9.41
C MET A 52 -9.29 0.87 -8.39
N GLU A 53 -10.38 0.15 -8.69
CA GLU A 53 -10.93 -0.90 -7.82
C GLU A 53 -9.94 -2.07 -7.67
N LYS A 54 -9.28 -2.48 -8.74
CA LYS A 54 -8.27 -3.53 -8.72
C LYS A 54 -7.03 -3.12 -7.91
N ASP A 55 -6.57 -1.89 -8.10
CA ASP A 55 -5.43 -1.34 -7.35
C ASP A 55 -5.79 -1.25 -5.85
N ALA A 56 -6.94 -0.66 -5.51
CA ALA A 56 -7.41 -0.55 -4.12
C ALA A 56 -7.59 -1.93 -3.45
N GLY A 57 -8.09 -2.94 -4.17
CA GLY A 57 -8.16 -4.32 -3.66
C GLY A 57 -6.78 -4.93 -3.39
N THR A 58 -5.77 -4.61 -4.21
CA THR A 58 -4.39 -5.04 -4.01
C THR A 58 -3.76 -4.36 -2.78
N GLU A 59 -4.03 -3.09 -2.60
CA GLU A 59 -3.58 -2.31 -1.44
C GLU A 59 -4.26 -2.77 -0.14
N HIS A 60 -5.56 -3.08 -0.20
CA HIS A 60 -6.30 -3.71 0.89
C HIS A 60 -5.60 -4.99 1.36
N TRP A 61 -5.28 -5.89 0.42
CA TRP A 61 -4.53 -7.11 0.72
C TRP A 61 -3.17 -6.83 1.36
N ALA A 62 -2.45 -5.80 0.90
CA ALA A 62 -1.13 -5.46 1.44
C ALA A 62 -1.22 -5.02 2.91
N ILE A 63 -2.19 -4.15 3.24
CA ILE A 63 -2.43 -3.69 4.61
C ILE A 63 -2.89 -4.85 5.50
N LEU A 64 -3.82 -5.68 5.01
CA LEU A 64 -4.33 -6.84 5.74
C LEU A 64 -3.21 -7.85 6.03
N SER A 65 -2.37 -8.14 5.03
CA SER A 65 -1.23 -9.06 5.21
C SER A 65 -0.23 -8.57 6.26
N ARG A 66 0.00 -7.26 6.39
CA ARG A 66 0.81 -6.68 7.47
C ARG A 66 0.10 -6.81 8.83
N TYR A 67 -1.19 -6.53 8.86
CA TYR A 67 -2.00 -6.64 10.09
C TYR A 67 -2.03 -8.07 10.63
N GLU A 68 -2.20 -9.07 9.79
CA GLU A 68 -2.23 -10.50 10.18
C GLU A 68 -0.92 -10.99 10.78
N GLN A 69 0.20 -10.31 10.53
CA GLN A 69 1.51 -10.65 11.09
C GLN A 69 1.77 -10.02 12.46
N GLU A 70 0.87 -9.21 12.99
CA GLU A 70 1.03 -8.43 14.22
C GLU A 70 1.58 -9.27 15.39
N GLN A 71 0.98 -10.43 15.65
CA GLN A 71 1.41 -11.31 16.74
C GLN A 71 2.84 -11.87 16.54
N CYS A 72 3.22 -12.16 15.28
CA CYS A 72 4.57 -12.62 14.97
C CYS A 72 5.60 -11.51 15.18
N ILE A 73 5.24 -10.28 14.81
CA ILE A 73 6.09 -9.10 14.95
C ILE A 73 6.31 -8.80 16.43
N GLN A 74 5.26 -8.74 17.22
CA GLN A 74 5.35 -8.49 18.67
C GLN A 74 6.22 -9.54 19.37
N ARG A 75 6.02 -10.83 19.04
CA ARG A 75 6.84 -11.90 19.57
C ARG A 75 8.31 -11.73 19.19
N ARG A 76 8.59 -11.38 17.94
CA ARG A 76 9.95 -11.16 17.45
C ARG A 76 10.60 -9.95 18.12
N LEU A 77 9.86 -8.86 18.31
CA LEU A 77 10.37 -7.69 19.05
C LEU A 77 10.66 -8.04 20.51
N ALA A 78 9.83 -8.84 21.15
CA ALA A 78 10.10 -9.34 22.52
C ALA A 78 11.36 -10.24 22.56
N ASP A 79 11.54 -11.13 21.58
CA ASP A 79 12.75 -11.97 21.46
C ASP A 79 14.02 -11.11 21.25
N LEU A 80 13.94 -10.06 20.43
CA LEU A 80 15.03 -9.11 20.20
C LEU A 80 15.35 -8.29 21.45
N GLY A 81 14.34 -7.81 22.18
CA GLY A 81 14.54 -7.13 23.45
C GLY A 81 15.27 -8.03 24.48
N ALA A 82 14.88 -9.30 24.57
CA ALA A 82 15.57 -10.28 25.43
C ALA A 82 17.01 -10.56 24.93
N LEU A 83 17.27 -10.55 23.63
CA LEU A 83 18.62 -10.66 23.07
C LEU A 83 19.50 -9.49 23.50
N PHE A 84 19.02 -8.26 23.38
CA PHE A 84 19.75 -7.07 23.80
C PHE A 84 20.03 -7.07 25.32
N ALA A 85 19.07 -7.47 26.15
CA ALA A 85 19.25 -7.58 27.59
C ALA A 85 20.35 -8.59 27.95
N ARG A 86 20.42 -9.74 27.28
CA ARG A 86 21.49 -10.73 27.48
C ARG A 86 22.84 -10.21 27.02
N HIS A 87 22.90 -9.53 25.87
CA HIS A 87 24.13 -8.91 25.39
C HIS A 87 24.67 -7.88 26.42
N ASP A 88 23.82 -7.04 27.00
CA ASP A 88 24.17 -6.04 27.99
C ASP A 88 24.67 -6.68 29.29
N ALA A 89 24.12 -7.85 29.64
CA ALA A 89 24.59 -8.67 30.78
C ALA A 89 25.88 -9.48 30.47
N SER A 90 26.47 -9.33 29.27
CA SER A 90 27.62 -10.10 28.78
C SER A 90 27.39 -11.62 28.76
N GLU A 91 26.13 -12.04 28.62
CA GLU A 91 25.75 -13.44 28.52
C GLU A 91 26.04 -13.99 27.13
N GLN A 92 26.37 -15.28 27.03
CA GLN A 92 26.53 -15.93 25.74
C GLN A 92 25.22 -16.04 25.02
N VAL A 93 25.19 -15.57 23.78
CA VAL A 93 24.04 -15.71 22.88
C VAL A 93 24.17 -17.05 22.16
N GLY A 94 23.21 -17.95 22.38
CA GLY A 94 23.14 -19.23 21.69
C GLY A 94 22.85 -19.06 20.19
N ARG A 95 22.76 -20.19 19.48
CA ARG A 95 22.42 -20.20 18.05
C ARG A 95 21.01 -19.62 17.85
N LEU A 96 20.91 -18.61 17.01
CA LEU A 96 19.66 -17.96 16.65
C LEU A 96 19.09 -18.52 15.35
N ASN A 97 17.77 -18.69 15.29
CA ASN A 97 17.06 -18.84 14.03
C ASN A 97 17.04 -17.49 13.30
N PRO A 98 16.89 -17.46 11.97
CA PRO A 98 16.82 -16.22 11.23
C PRO A 98 15.75 -15.27 11.80
N ILE A 99 16.09 -13.99 11.91
CA ILE A 99 15.20 -12.96 12.50
C ILE A 99 13.91 -12.83 11.70
N GLY A 100 13.97 -12.96 10.37
CA GLY A 100 12.82 -12.68 9.53
C GLY A 100 12.50 -11.18 9.48
N ARG A 101 11.41 -10.85 8.82
CA ARG A 101 10.90 -9.47 8.72
C ARG A 101 9.43 -9.49 8.30
N PRO A 102 8.67 -8.42 8.59
CA PRO A 102 7.30 -8.28 8.11
C PRO A 102 7.18 -8.33 6.59
N PHE A 103 5.99 -8.59 6.12
CA PHE A 103 5.63 -8.49 4.72
C PHE A 103 5.62 -7.02 4.30
N TYR A 104 6.20 -6.75 3.16
CA TYR A 104 6.17 -5.44 2.55
C TYR A 104 5.73 -5.57 1.10
N ASN A 105 4.59 -4.97 0.78
CA ASN A 105 4.17 -4.78 -0.59
C ASN A 105 4.67 -3.41 -1.06
N THR A 106 5.28 -3.38 -2.22
CA THR A 106 5.73 -2.14 -2.88
C THR A 106 4.79 -1.79 -4.03
N GLY A 107 3.52 -2.05 -3.87
CA GLY A 107 2.49 -1.69 -4.85
C GLY A 107 2.48 -0.18 -5.10
N SER A 108 2.06 0.19 -6.27
CA SER A 108 1.73 1.57 -6.64
C SER A 108 0.27 1.60 -7.07
N SER A 109 -0.35 2.76 -7.01
CA SER A 109 -1.73 2.99 -7.47
C SER A 109 -1.72 3.68 -8.84
N PRO A 110 -1.18 3.05 -9.90
CA PRO A 110 -1.01 3.70 -11.19
C PRO A 110 -2.33 4.14 -11.80
N SER A 111 -3.41 3.40 -11.55
CA SER A 111 -4.73 3.73 -12.09
C SER A 111 -5.28 5.03 -11.55
N TRP A 112 -5.06 5.33 -10.25
CA TRP A 112 -5.42 6.61 -9.67
C TRP A 112 -4.62 7.76 -10.28
N ASP A 113 -3.31 7.62 -10.36
CA ASP A 113 -2.44 8.66 -10.90
C ASP A 113 -2.75 8.94 -12.38
N VAL A 114 -3.03 7.91 -13.17
CA VAL A 114 -3.46 8.05 -14.56
C VAL A 114 -4.80 8.75 -14.65
N ALA A 115 -5.81 8.35 -13.87
CA ALA A 115 -7.15 8.93 -13.89
C ALA A 115 -7.15 10.40 -13.42
N VAL A 116 -6.24 10.79 -12.54
CA VAL A 116 -6.01 12.19 -12.16
C VAL A 116 -5.35 12.95 -13.30
N ALA A 117 -4.34 12.36 -13.95
CA ALA A 117 -3.58 13.01 -15.00
C ALA A 117 -4.38 13.22 -16.29
N ASP A 118 -5.25 12.27 -16.67
CA ASP A 118 -6.10 12.36 -17.86
C ASP A 118 -7.43 13.10 -17.62
N GLY A 119 -7.75 13.42 -16.34
CA GLY A 119 -8.95 14.14 -15.97
C GLY A 119 -10.19 13.26 -15.73
N SER A 120 -10.14 11.94 -15.91
CA SER A 120 -11.26 11.02 -15.72
C SER A 120 -11.88 11.11 -14.33
N VAL A 121 -11.05 11.35 -13.29
CA VAL A 121 -11.52 11.55 -11.90
C VAL A 121 -12.50 12.71 -11.77
N SER A 122 -12.38 13.77 -12.57
CA SER A 122 -13.29 14.93 -12.51
C SER A 122 -14.70 14.62 -13.01
N HIS A 123 -14.85 13.55 -13.79
CA HIS A 123 -16.13 13.07 -14.35
C HIS A 123 -16.78 11.95 -13.55
N LEU A 124 -16.12 11.47 -12.48
CA LEU A 124 -16.72 10.54 -11.53
C LEU A 124 -17.75 11.23 -10.64
N ASP A 125 -18.73 10.49 -10.16
CA ASP A 125 -19.61 10.95 -9.11
C ASP A 125 -18.82 11.31 -7.85
N PHE A 126 -19.32 12.29 -7.10
CA PHE A 126 -18.64 12.78 -5.91
C PHE A 126 -18.36 11.68 -4.87
N SER A 127 -19.30 10.75 -4.69
CA SER A 127 -19.15 9.61 -3.77
C SER A 127 -17.99 8.71 -4.15
N ASP A 128 -17.88 8.34 -5.43
CA ASP A 128 -16.82 7.47 -5.93
C ASP A 128 -15.46 8.17 -5.88
N ARG A 129 -15.40 9.41 -6.36
CA ARG A 129 -14.21 10.23 -6.27
C ARG A 129 -13.71 10.38 -4.84
N SER A 130 -14.60 10.65 -3.88
CA SER A 130 -14.25 10.78 -2.47
C SER A 130 -13.77 9.46 -1.87
N ARG A 131 -14.41 8.34 -2.22
CA ARG A 131 -14.03 6.99 -1.78
C ARG A 131 -12.63 6.62 -2.22
N PHE A 132 -12.32 6.80 -3.51
CA PHE A 132 -10.98 6.51 -4.04
C PHE A 132 -9.93 7.47 -3.50
N ALA A 133 -10.20 8.76 -3.46
CA ALA A 133 -9.27 9.75 -2.90
C ALA A 133 -8.92 9.44 -1.44
N LYS A 134 -9.90 9.01 -0.62
CA LYS A 134 -9.66 8.58 0.75
C LYS A 134 -8.77 7.33 0.80
N ALA A 135 -9.10 6.29 0.04
CA ALA A 135 -8.35 5.04 0.03
C ALA A 135 -6.89 5.26 -0.38
N PHE A 136 -6.66 5.87 -1.54
CA PHE A 136 -5.31 6.10 -2.04
C PHE A 136 -4.51 7.08 -1.17
N GLY A 137 -5.15 8.10 -0.58
CA GLY A 137 -4.52 8.98 0.40
C GLY A 137 -4.07 8.23 1.66
N VAL A 138 -4.88 7.31 2.17
CA VAL A 138 -4.55 6.43 3.30
C VAL A 138 -3.42 5.47 2.93
N TYR A 139 -3.46 4.89 1.71
CA TYR A 139 -2.39 4.00 1.26
C TYR A 139 -1.03 4.69 1.16
N GLN A 140 -0.98 5.92 0.67
CA GLN A 140 0.25 6.71 0.63
C GLN A 140 0.83 6.97 2.05
N LEU A 141 -0.03 7.15 3.07
CA LEU A 141 0.42 7.25 4.46
C LEU A 141 1.00 5.94 4.95
N TYR A 142 0.29 4.82 4.72
CA TYR A 142 0.75 3.48 5.04
C TYR A 142 2.08 3.16 4.36
N GLU A 143 2.21 3.43 3.07
CA GLU A 143 3.40 3.14 2.29
C GLU A 143 4.63 3.87 2.83
N ARG A 144 4.52 5.15 3.18
CA ARG A 144 5.62 5.90 3.79
C ARG A 144 6.09 5.27 5.11
N GLN A 145 5.15 4.93 6.00
CA GLN A 145 5.45 4.26 7.27
C GLN A 145 6.06 2.87 7.05
N MET A 146 5.51 2.10 6.12
CA MET A 146 6.02 0.78 5.74
C MET A 146 7.47 0.83 5.25
N TRP A 147 7.84 1.83 4.46
CA TRP A 147 9.22 1.97 3.98
C TRP A 147 10.21 2.25 5.11
N GLU A 148 9.83 3.07 6.09
CA GLU A 148 10.67 3.34 7.26
C GLU A 148 10.77 2.09 8.18
N GLU A 149 9.66 1.41 8.44
CA GLU A 149 9.66 0.13 9.15
C GLU A 149 10.57 -0.89 8.45
N LYS A 150 10.47 -1.01 7.13
CA LYS A 150 11.30 -1.91 6.32
C LYS A 150 12.79 -1.63 6.51
N ARG A 151 13.19 -0.36 6.54
CA ARG A 151 14.61 0.02 6.80
C ARG A 151 15.08 -0.45 8.16
N ALA A 152 14.29 -0.25 9.20
CA ALA A 152 14.60 -0.72 10.55
C ALA A 152 14.78 -2.25 10.58
N TRP A 153 13.85 -3.02 10.00
CA TRP A 153 13.96 -4.46 9.92
C TRP A 153 15.13 -4.95 9.06
N GLN A 154 15.50 -4.20 8.01
CA GLN A 154 16.70 -4.52 7.22
C GLN A 154 17.98 -4.37 8.03
N GLN A 155 18.08 -3.33 8.86
CA GLN A 155 19.23 -3.18 9.76
C GLN A 155 19.27 -4.27 10.82
N LEU A 156 18.14 -4.70 11.37
CA LEU A 156 18.07 -5.80 12.32
C LEU A 156 18.57 -7.13 11.75
N GLN A 157 18.58 -7.33 10.41
CA GLN A 157 19.11 -8.56 9.82
C GLN A 157 20.61 -8.80 10.12
N MET A 158 21.39 -7.77 10.50
CA MET A 158 22.77 -7.94 10.94
C MET A 158 22.89 -8.87 12.14
N LEU A 159 21.85 -8.92 13.00
CA LEU A 159 21.81 -9.80 14.16
C LEU A 159 21.72 -11.30 13.82
N ASN A 160 21.53 -11.68 12.56
CA ASN A 160 21.69 -13.07 12.11
C ASN A 160 23.15 -13.56 12.22
N HIS A 161 24.11 -12.65 12.41
CA HIS A 161 25.53 -12.92 12.46
C HIS A 161 26.20 -12.36 13.75
N THR A 162 25.55 -12.58 14.91
CA THR A 162 25.95 -12.01 16.21
C THR A 162 27.43 -12.19 16.58
N ALA A 163 28.04 -13.28 16.14
CA ALA A 163 29.47 -13.59 16.46
C ALA A 163 30.48 -12.63 15.82
N THR A 164 30.10 -11.86 14.81
CA THR A 164 31.00 -10.97 14.05
C THR A 164 30.70 -9.49 14.29
N LEU A 165 29.72 -9.16 15.13
CA LEU A 165 29.30 -7.79 15.37
C LEU A 165 30.28 -7.04 16.29
N THR A 166 30.57 -5.81 15.87
CA THR A 166 31.32 -4.85 16.70
C THR A 166 30.39 -4.13 17.69
N PRO A 167 30.93 -3.43 18.72
CA PRO A 167 30.09 -2.59 19.60
C PRO A 167 29.27 -1.53 18.85
N SER A 168 29.81 -1.00 17.76
CA SER A 168 29.10 -0.06 16.90
C SER A 168 27.88 -0.72 16.19
N ASP A 169 28.05 -1.97 15.72
CA ASP A 169 26.97 -2.71 15.08
C ASP A 169 25.82 -3.01 16.08
N TRP A 170 26.16 -3.38 17.31
CA TRP A 170 25.19 -3.57 18.37
C TRP A 170 24.42 -2.28 18.69
N SER A 171 25.11 -1.13 18.71
CA SER A 171 24.45 0.17 18.91
C SER A 171 23.50 0.51 17.76
N GLN A 172 23.90 0.27 16.51
CA GLN A 172 23.05 0.47 15.34
C GLN A 172 21.84 -0.48 15.34
N ALA A 173 22.05 -1.76 15.70
CA ALA A 173 20.97 -2.72 15.81
C ALA A 173 19.95 -2.32 16.90
N ARG A 174 20.41 -1.74 18.02
CA ARG A 174 19.52 -1.22 19.08
C ARG A 174 18.67 -0.05 18.58
N GLN A 175 19.26 0.91 17.89
CA GLN A 175 18.52 2.02 17.29
C GLN A 175 17.46 1.51 16.30
N ALA A 176 17.82 0.51 15.48
CA ALA A 176 16.87 -0.10 14.56
C ALA A 176 15.74 -0.87 15.28
N PHE A 177 16.05 -1.50 16.42
CA PHE A 177 15.06 -2.16 17.27
C PHE A 177 14.07 -1.16 17.88
N ASP A 178 14.56 -0.05 18.42
CA ASP A 178 13.72 1.01 18.98
C ASP A 178 12.79 1.55 17.89
N LEU A 179 13.32 1.85 16.70
CA LEU A 179 12.55 2.33 15.58
C LEU A 179 11.50 1.30 15.09
N ALA A 180 11.86 0.02 15.00
CA ALA A 180 10.90 -1.04 14.63
C ALA A 180 9.79 -1.19 15.67
N SER A 181 10.11 -1.01 16.95
CA SER A 181 9.15 -1.06 18.06
C SER A 181 8.18 0.12 18.04
N ASP A 182 8.66 1.32 17.70
CA ASP A 182 7.84 2.52 17.55
C ASP A 182 6.87 2.39 16.37
N PHE A 183 7.33 1.83 15.23
CA PHE A 183 6.44 1.55 14.10
C PHE A 183 5.40 0.50 14.44
N ASP A 184 5.78 -0.58 15.14
CA ASP A 184 4.81 -1.58 15.59
C ASP A 184 3.72 -0.97 16.48
N ALA A 185 4.11 -0.14 17.45
CA ALA A 185 3.17 0.58 18.32
C ALA A 185 2.24 1.51 17.52
N SER A 186 2.76 2.21 16.51
CA SER A 186 1.97 3.07 15.62
C SER A 186 1.00 2.26 14.77
N PHE A 187 1.47 1.18 14.15
CA PHE A 187 0.66 0.34 13.27
C PHE A 187 -0.48 -0.37 13.99
N ARG A 188 -0.31 -0.76 15.25
CA ARG A 188 -1.40 -1.32 16.07
C ARG A 188 -2.60 -0.38 16.18
N ILE A 189 -2.36 0.92 16.12
CA ILE A 189 -3.42 1.93 16.19
C ILE A 189 -3.95 2.25 14.79
N THR A 190 -3.07 2.38 13.80
CA THR A 190 -3.43 2.92 12.48
C THR A 190 -3.91 1.87 11.48
N LEU A 191 -3.39 0.62 11.53
CA LEU A 191 -3.80 -0.43 10.58
C LEU A 191 -5.31 -0.75 10.61
N PRO A 192 -5.98 -0.87 11.77
CA PRO A 192 -7.43 -1.06 11.80
C PRO A 192 -8.19 0.08 11.11
N GLN A 193 -7.75 1.33 11.28
CA GLN A 193 -8.35 2.50 10.65
C GLN A 193 -8.09 2.52 9.13
N TYR A 194 -6.91 2.09 8.70
CA TYR A 194 -6.59 1.96 7.28
C TYR A 194 -7.47 0.87 6.64
N LEU A 195 -7.59 -0.31 7.25
CA LEU A 195 -8.43 -1.40 6.78
C LEU A 195 -9.90 -0.99 6.65
N GLU A 196 -10.42 -0.19 7.57
CA GLU A 196 -11.78 0.35 7.46
C GLU A 196 -11.97 1.18 6.18
N SER A 197 -10.95 1.93 5.77
CA SER A 197 -10.99 2.73 4.54
C SER A 197 -10.99 1.88 3.27
N PHE A 198 -10.52 0.63 3.36
CA PHE A 198 -10.45 -0.33 2.25
C PHE A 198 -11.53 -1.40 2.28
N ALA A 199 -12.36 -1.47 3.32
CA ALA A 199 -13.34 -2.54 3.53
C ALA A 199 -14.32 -2.74 2.37
N VAL A 200 -14.56 -1.72 1.56
CA VAL A 200 -15.46 -1.76 0.38
C VAL A 200 -14.78 -2.31 -0.89
N PHE A 201 -13.46 -2.45 -0.89
CA PHE A 201 -12.72 -2.94 -2.05
C PHE A 201 -12.38 -4.42 -1.89
N PRO A 202 -12.87 -5.30 -2.78
CA PRO A 202 -12.61 -6.73 -2.69
C PRO A 202 -11.13 -7.04 -2.97
N ILE A 203 -10.56 -7.94 -2.18
CA ILE A 203 -9.20 -8.43 -2.41
C ILE A 203 -9.22 -9.37 -3.63
N PRO A 204 -8.34 -9.16 -4.63
CA PRO A 204 -8.27 -10.03 -5.81
C PRO A 204 -7.96 -11.49 -5.43
N ALA A 205 -8.62 -12.45 -6.10
CA ALA A 205 -8.50 -13.87 -5.78
C ALA A 205 -7.06 -14.40 -5.88
N GLU A 206 -6.29 -13.89 -6.84
CA GLU A 206 -4.88 -14.24 -7.02
C GLU A 206 -3.98 -13.81 -5.84
N ARG A 207 -4.41 -12.81 -5.08
CA ARG A 207 -3.70 -12.35 -3.87
C ARG A 207 -4.05 -13.19 -2.64
N GLN A 208 -5.28 -13.69 -2.56
CA GLN A 208 -5.71 -14.56 -1.46
C GLN A 208 -4.96 -15.89 -1.45
N ALA A 209 -4.54 -16.38 -2.62
CA ALA A 209 -3.82 -17.64 -2.77
C ALA A 209 -2.29 -17.52 -2.57
N SER A 210 -1.76 -16.34 -2.23
CA SER A 210 -0.32 -16.14 -2.12
C SER A 210 0.27 -16.82 -0.88
N SER A 211 1.34 -17.61 -1.07
CA SER A 211 2.06 -18.26 0.05
C SER A 211 2.98 -17.25 0.75
N PRO A 212 3.15 -17.36 2.08
CA PRO A 212 4.08 -16.48 2.80
C PRO A 212 5.53 -16.70 2.35
N SER A 213 6.29 -15.62 2.24
CA SER A 213 7.70 -15.64 1.91
C SER A 213 8.54 -16.30 3.01
N ALA A 214 9.77 -16.75 2.68
CA ALA A 214 10.71 -17.32 3.66
C ALA A 214 10.96 -16.35 4.84
N PHE A 215 10.99 -15.04 4.61
CA PHE A 215 11.17 -14.02 5.67
C PHE A 215 9.96 -13.94 6.60
N GLN A 216 8.74 -14.07 6.09
CA GLN A 216 7.51 -14.09 6.90
C GLN A 216 7.45 -15.37 7.74
N VAL A 217 7.78 -16.51 7.15
CA VAL A 217 7.86 -17.78 7.87
C VAL A 217 8.90 -17.72 8.99
N ALA A 218 10.08 -17.14 8.72
CA ALA A 218 11.12 -16.95 9.72
C ALA A 218 10.67 -16.02 10.86
N LEU A 219 9.96 -14.94 10.55
CA LEU A 219 9.43 -13.99 11.55
C LEU A 219 8.54 -14.68 12.59
N CYS A 220 7.71 -15.65 12.17
CA CYS A 220 6.77 -16.33 13.05
C CYS A 220 7.39 -17.50 13.84
N ARG A 221 8.61 -17.92 13.53
CA ARG A 221 9.32 -18.97 14.28
C ARG A 221 9.99 -18.38 15.51
N PRO A 222 10.17 -19.12 16.62
CA PRO A 222 10.99 -18.67 17.75
C PRO A 222 12.40 -18.31 17.30
N MET A 223 12.97 -17.21 17.82
CA MET A 223 14.30 -16.77 17.43
C MET A 223 15.39 -17.68 18.00
N VAL A 224 15.21 -18.19 19.21
CA VAL A 224 16.11 -19.16 19.84
C VAL A 224 15.50 -20.55 19.72
N ASP A 225 16.28 -21.51 19.27
CA ASP A 225 15.88 -22.92 19.26
C ASP A 225 15.88 -23.49 20.68
N ARG A 226 14.71 -23.52 21.31
CA ARG A 226 14.54 -24.02 22.70
C ARG A 226 14.74 -25.55 22.79
N THR A 227 14.72 -26.26 21.68
CA THR A 227 14.92 -27.73 21.67
C THR A 227 16.38 -28.11 21.89
N ALA A 228 17.31 -27.23 21.54
CA ALA A 228 18.76 -27.46 21.79
C ALA A 228 19.18 -27.24 23.25
N THR A 229 18.38 -26.53 24.04
CA THR A 229 18.69 -26.24 25.47
C THR A 229 18.13 -27.32 26.42
N GLY A 230 17.24 -28.18 25.94
CA GLY A 230 16.59 -29.20 26.78
C GLY A 230 17.35 -30.51 26.93
N SER A 231 18.43 -30.76 26.16
CA SER A 231 19.15 -32.05 26.18
C SER A 231 20.34 -32.12 27.13
N SER A 232 20.75 -31.02 27.76
CA SER A 232 21.96 -31.02 28.60
C SER A 232 21.70 -31.07 30.10
N HIS A 233 20.47 -31.12 30.57
CA HIS A 233 20.18 -31.15 32.02
C HIS A 233 19.46 -32.42 32.51
N LEU A 234 19.29 -33.47 31.71
CA LEU A 234 18.57 -34.71 32.11
C LEU A 234 19.44 -35.98 32.13
N SER A 235 20.79 -35.84 32.04
CA SER A 235 21.66 -37.05 32.08
C SER A 235 22.65 -37.10 33.27
N LEU A 236 22.36 -36.38 34.36
CA LEU A 236 23.16 -36.54 35.59
C LEU A 236 22.21 -36.72 36.78
N ASN A 237 21.69 -37.92 36.97
CA ASN A 237 21.34 -38.50 38.28
C ASN A 237 20.49 -39.78 38.16
N LEU A 238 21.00 -40.85 37.56
CA LEU A 238 20.51 -42.22 37.77
C LEU A 238 21.64 -43.27 37.77
N GLU A 239 22.72 -42.98 38.51
CA GLU A 239 23.67 -44.02 38.91
C GLU A 239 24.16 -43.73 40.32
N ASN A 240 23.38 -44.08 41.34
CA ASN A 240 23.80 -44.45 42.67
C ASN A 240 22.59 -44.56 43.61
N ARG A 241 21.95 -45.77 43.53
CA ARG A 241 21.44 -46.50 44.71
C ARG A 241 21.11 -47.93 44.36
#